data_c2d245f4d30c67f88a3c1e7851f2f142
#
_entry.id   c2d245f4d30c67f88a3c1e7851f2f142
#
_cell.length_a   1.000
_cell.length_b   1.000
_cell.length_c   1.000
_cell.angle_alpha   90.00
_cell.angle_beta   90.00
_cell.angle_gamma   90.00
#
_symmetry.space_group_name_H-M   'P 1'
#
loop_
_entity.id
_entity.type
_entity.pdbx_description
1 polymer ?
#
loop_
_entity_poly.entity_id
_entity_poly.type
_entity_poly.pdbx_seq_one_letter_code
_entity_poly.pdbx_strand_id
1 'polypeptide(L)'
;MRFLSLGGQTKVCPYGSLLWDVGEPGAVRRGNPEGEVRMKKLFLIGGMGAGKSTARKALTDEGLAWIDLDQVGHEVLMWDTVKDDLRGAFGDDIFDENGEVVRSALAAKAFATPAATRKLNTITMPRIEERYTDLIDGFEAEGKPAVVVEYSVFRNRQSSLAYGADVVMAVLAPLETRIERAVKSGFSEEDVRARIARQITDADRIEASDVVFNNDGTPEELRNEVISWWNEYKKTI
;
A
#
# COMPACT_ATOMS: atom_id res chain seq x y z
N MET A 1 -24.48 -18.56 27.09
CA MET A 1 -23.92 -18.16 25.81
C MET A 1 -24.48 -16.80 25.41
N ARG A 2 -23.72 -15.73 25.54
CA ARG A 2 -24.16 -14.38 25.16
C ARG A 2 -23.26 -13.92 24.02
N PHE A 3 -23.84 -13.71 22.86
CA PHE A 3 -23.20 -13.02 21.74
C PHE A 3 -23.18 -11.53 22.03
N LEU A 4 -22.01 -10.94 22.13
CA LEU A 4 -21.80 -9.49 22.11
C LEU A 4 -21.55 -9.06 20.67
N SER A 5 -22.54 -8.36 20.10
CA SER A 5 -22.44 -7.65 18.84
C SER A 5 -21.61 -6.38 19.07
N LEU A 6 -20.43 -6.31 18.47
CA LEU A 6 -19.67 -5.07 18.37
C LEU A 6 -19.94 -4.44 17.01
N GLY A 7 -20.76 -3.38 17.03
CA GLY A 7 -21.04 -2.55 15.86
C GLY A 7 -19.80 -1.78 15.42
N GLY A 8 -19.18 -2.19 14.31
CA GLY A 8 -18.11 -1.47 13.65
C GLY A 8 -18.65 -0.30 12.84
N GLN A 9 -18.39 0.93 13.28
CA GLN A 9 -18.62 2.12 12.47
C GLN A 9 -17.45 2.29 11.49
N THR A 10 -17.73 2.08 10.20
CA THR A 10 -16.80 2.39 9.10
C THR A 10 -16.66 3.90 8.96
N LYS A 11 -15.50 4.46 9.33
CA LYS A 11 -15.16 5.86 9.07
C LYS A 11 -14.59 6.01 7.65
N VAL A 12 -15.22 6.82 6.85
CA VAL A 12 -14.87 7.11 5.44
C VAL A 12 -13.83 8.21 5.36
N CYS A 13 -12.86 8.09 4.46
CA CYS A 13 -11.77 9.03 4.23
C CYS A 13 -12.04 9.97 3.05
N PRO A 14 -11.95 11.29 3.19
CA PRO A 14 -12.21 12.24 2.12
C PRO A 14 -11.00 12.78 1.36
N TYR A 15 -9.80 12.27 1.40
CA TYR A 15 -8.72 12.68 0.49
C TYR A 15 -7.53 11.71 0.49
N GLY A 16 -7.19 11.18 -0.70
CA GLY A 16 -5.83 10.93 -1.14
C GLY A 16 -5.22 9.55 -0.95
N SER A 17 -5.89 8.56 -0.39
CA SER A 17 -5.55 7.15 -0.59
C SER A 17 -6.82 6.39 -0.90
N LEU A 18 -6.82 5.64 -1.99
CA LEU A 18 -7.92 4.76 -2.37
C LEU A 18 -8.12 3.72 -1.27
N LEU A 19 -9.26 3.75 -0.58
CA LEU A 19 -9.58 2.78 0.48
C LEU A 19 -10.07 1.49 -0.16
N TRP A 20 -9.24 0.48 -0.12
CA TRP A 20 -9.54 -0.85 -0.61
C TRP A 20 -10.15 -1.68 0.52
N ASP A 21 -11.44 -1.97 0.43
CA ASP A 21 -12.11 -2.96 1.27
C ASP A 21 -12.39 -4.17 0.36
N VAL A 22 -11.72 -5.28 0.63
CA VAL A 22 -11.74 -6.48 -0.21
C VAL A 22 -12.57 -7.55 0.44
N GLY A 23 -13.53 -8.08 -0.35
CA GLY A 23 -14.21 -9.33 -0.06
C GLY A 23 -13.22 -10.52 0.01
N GLU A 24 -13.69 -11.62 0.55
CA GLU A 24 -12.87 -12.82 0.78
C GLU A 24 -12.10 -13.28 -0.46
N PRO A 25 -10.83 -13.68 -0.32
CA PRO A 25 -9.98 -14.06 -1.44
C PRO A 25 -10.45 -15.39 -2.05
N GLY A 26 -10.83 -15.35 -3.30
CA GLY A 26 -10.95 -16.53 -4.15
C GLY A 26 -9.56 -17.05 -4.53
N ALA A 27 -8.82 -17.61 -3.59
CA ALA A 27 -7.44 -17.99 -3.80
C ALA A 27 -7.33 -19.30 -4.56
N VAL A 28 -6.91 -19.25 -5.81
CA VAL A 28 -6.25 -20.38 -6.48
C VAL A 28 -4.79 -20.41 -5.97
N ARG A 29 -4.51 -21.23 -4.97
CA ARG A 29 -3.14 -21.60 -4.62
C ARG A 29 -2.57 -22.40 -5.79
N ARG A 30 -1.67 -21.83 -6.59
CA ARG A 30 -0.70 -22.64 -7.33
C ARG A 30 0.26 -23.19 -6.27
N GLY A 31 0.19 -24.49 -6.00
CA GLY A 31 1.13 -25.18 -5.15
C GLY A 31 2.54 -24.99 -5.72
N ASN A 32 3.48 -24.53 -4.89
CA ASN A 32 4.88 -24.45 -5.26
C ASN A 32 5.41 -25.89 -5.38
N PRO A 33 5.97 -26.33 -6.52
CA PRO A 33 6.71 -27.58 -6.59
C PRO A 33 7.93 -27.45 -5.69
N GLU A 34 8.17 -28.45 -4.85
CA GLU A 34 9.30 -28.48 -3.89
C GLU A 34 10.61 -28.24 -4.65
N GLY A 35 11.30 -27.13 -4.33
CA GLY A 35 12.63 -26.82 -4.84
C GLY A 35 12.77 -25.58 -5.75
N GLU A 36 11.69 -24.89 -6.12
CA GLU A 36 11.79 -23.66 -6.89
C GLU A 36 12.00 -22.44 -5.97
N VAL A 37 13.13 -21.74 -6.16
CA VAL A 37 13.42 -20.50 -5.41
C VAL A 37 12.47 -19.40 -5.90
N ARG A 38 11.37 -19.20 -5.16
CA ARG A 38 10.38 -18.14 -5.45
C ARG A 38 10.89 -16.81 -4.92
N MET A 39 10.75 -15.74 -5.72
CA MET A 39 11.00 -14.37 -5.28
C MET A 39 10.20 -14.03 -4.01
N LYS A 40 10.85 -13.43 -3.02
CA LYS A 40 10.22 -13.05 -1.76
C LYS A 40 9.49 -11.72 -1.87
N LYS A 41 8.28 -11.65 -1.31
CA LYS A 41 7.46 -10.44 -1.26
C LYS A 41 7.56 -9.79 0.11
N LEU A 42 8.28 -8.66 0.18
CA LEU A 42 8.56 -7.90 1.39
C LEU A 42 7.65 -6.67 1.43
N PHE A 43 6.56 -6.74 2.19
CA PHE A 43 5.63 -5.63 2.32
C PHE A 43 6.18 -4.57 3.29
N LEU A 44 6.32 -3.33 2.81
CA LEU A 44 6.78 -2.18 3.59
C LEU A 44 5.61 -1.28 3.95
N ILE A 45 5.27 -1.26 5.23
CA ILE A 45 4.17 -0.46 5.77
C ILE A 45 4.69 0.60 6.74
N GLY A 46 3.88 1.61 7.00
CA GLY A 46 4.24 2.69 7.92
C GLY A 46 3.39 3.93 7.65
N GLY A 47 3.25 4.76 8.67
CA GLY A 47 2.49 6.00 8.55
C GLY A 47 3.15 7.04 7.65
N MET A 48 2.38 8.08 7.30
CA MET A 48 2.93 9.26 6.62
C MET A 48 4.07 9.85 7.45
N GLY A 49 5.20 10.17 6.81
CA GLY A 49 6.39 10.72 7.49
C GLY A 49 7.21 9.71 8.31
N ALA A 50 6.83 8.42 8.36
CA ALA A 50 7.54 7.41 9.15
C ALA A 50 8.95 7.06 8.60
N GLY A 51 9.23 7.27 7.31
CA GLY A 51 10.53 6.98 6.70
C GLY A 51 10.56 5.76 5.78
N LYS A 52 9.39 5.28 5.31
CA LYS A 52 9.29 4.16 4.34
C LYS A 52 10.20 4.34 3.14
N SER A 53 10.26 5.54 2.55
CA SER A 53 11.11 5.83 1.39
C SER A 53 12.61 5.63 1.67
N THR A 54 13.08 5.89 2.89
CA THR A 54 14.46 5.62 3.31
C THR A 54 14.71 4.11 3.40
N ALA A 55 13.81 3.38 4.04
CA ALA A 55 13.89 1.93 4.17
C ALA A 55 13.81 1.24 2.79
N ARG A 56 12.86 1.66 1.94
CA ARG A 56 12.75 1.19 0.56
C ARG A 56 14.06 1.42 -0.22
N LYS A 57 14.58 2.67 -0.16
CA LYS A 57 15.83 2.99 -0.87
C LYS A 57 16.99 2.12 -0.38
N ALA A 58 17.10 1.84 0.91
CA ALA A 58 18.11 0.96 1.45
C ALA A 58 18.07 -0.44 0.79
N LEU A 59 16.87 -1.01 0.65
CA LEU A 59 16.67 -2.33 0.04
C LEU A 59 16.87 -2.32 -1.48
N THR A 60 16.42 -1.28 -2.17
CA THR A 60 16.62 -1.16 -3.63
C THR A 60 18.07 -0.93 -4.00
N ASP A 61 18.86 -0.25 -3.17
CA ASP A 61 20.32 -0.11 -3.35
C ASP A 61 21.05 -1.47 -3.20
N GLU A 62 20.45 -2.43 -2.49
CA GLU A 62 20.90 -3.83 -2.41
C GLU A 62 20.42 -4.70 -3.60
N GLY A 63 19.78 -4.12 -4.60
CA GLY A 63 19.35 -4.78 -5.84
C GLY A 63 17.95 -5.38 -5.82
N LEU A 64 17.15 -5.15 -4.77
CA LEU A 64 15.78 -5.63 -4.73
C LEU A 64 14.91 -4.84 -5.72
N ALA A 65 13.94 -5.53 -6.32
CA ALA A 65 12.86 -4.90 -7.05
C ALA A 65 11.94 -4.09 -6.12
N TRP A 66 11.14 -3.19 -6.68
CA TRP A 66 10.23 -2.35 -5.92
C TRP A 66 8.92 -2.10 -6.66
N ILE A 67 7.83 -2.15 -5.90
CA ILE A 67 6.48 -1.79 -6.34
C ILE A 67 5.90 -0.78 -5.34
N ASP A 68 5.36 0.33 -5.84
CA ASP A 68 4.51 1.26 -5.10
C ASP A 68 3.04 1.00 -5.48
N LEU A 69 2.26 0.44 -4.57
CA LEU A 69 0.85 0.13 -4.83
C LEU A 69 -0.01 1.38 -5.02
N ASP A 70 0.36 2.51 -4.44
CA ASP A 70 -0.33 3.78 -4.70
C ASP A 70 -0.09 4.23 -6.15
N GLN A 71 1.14 4.05 -6.66
CA GLN A 71 1.47 4.34 -8.05
C GLN A 71 0.78 3.36 -9.02
N VAL A 72 0.75 2.08 -8.71
CA VAL A 72 -0.02 1.10 -9.49
C VAL A 72 -1.49 1.51 -9.57
N GLY A 73 -2.07 1.95 -8.44
CA GLY A 73 -3.43 2.50 -8.43
C GLY A 73 -3.61 3.71 -9.36
N HIS A 74 -2.59 4.57 -9.48
CA HIS A 74 -2.63 5.70 -10.42
C HIS A 74 -2.44 5.27 -11.87
N GLU A 75 -1.59 4.28 -12.15
CA GLU A 75 -1.38 3.77 -13.51
C GLU A 75 -2.66 3.17 -14.09
N VAL A 76 -3.41 2.39 -13.32
CA VAL A 76 -4.64 1.76 -13.81
C VAL A 76 -5.74 2.78 -14.12
N LEU A 77 -5.75 3.96 -13.47
CA LEU A 77 -6.69 5.04 -13.82
C LEU A 77 -6.43 5.62 -15.22
N MET A 78 -5.27 5.38 -15.80
CA MET A 78 -4.91 5.83 -17.15
C MET A 78 -5.32 4.83 -18.24
N TRP A 79 -5.76 3.62 -17.87
CA TRP A 79 -6.20 2.62 -18.83
C TRP A 79 -7.56 2.99 -19.43
N ASP A 80 -7.70 2.90 -20.75
CA ASP A 80 -8.93 3.31 -21.44
C ASP A 80 -10.16 2.54 -20.95
N THR A 81 -10.02 1.22 -20.73
CA THR A 81 -11.10 0.40 -20.16
C THR A 81 -11.54 0.86 -18.77
N VAL A 82 -10.61 1.30 -17.93
CA VAL A 82 -10.91 1.84 -16.60
C VAL A 82 -11.55 3.22 -16.70
N LYS A 83 -11.07 4.08 -17.61
CA LYS A 83 -11.67 5.40 -17.89
C LYS A 83 -13.12 5.26 -18.33
N ASP A 84 -13.43 4.30 -19.21
CA ASP A 84 -14.80 4.06 -19.69
C ASP A 84 -15.71 3.59 -18.55
N ASP A 85 -15.26 2.64 -17.72
CA ASP A 85 -16.00 2.16 -16.56
C ASP A 85 -16.23 3.29 -15.53
N LEU A 86 -15.21 4.14 -15.28
CA LEU A 86 -15.31 5.29 -14.39
C LEU A 86 -16.28 6.35 -14.92
N ARG A 87 -16.29 6.59 -16.23
CA ARG A 87 -17.23 7.51 -16.88
C ARG A 87 -18.66 7.04 -16.68
N GLY A 88 -18.94 5.77 -16.92
CA GLY A 88 -20.24 5.16 -16.67
C GLY A 88 -20.66 5.18 -15.20
N ALA A 89 -19.68 5.14 -14.28
CA ALA A 89 -19.93 5.07 -12.85
C ALA A 89 -20.10 6.45 -12.17
N PHE A 90 -19.31 7.45 -12.58
CA PHE A 90 -19.14 8.72 -11.89
C PHE A 90 -19.43 9.95 -12.76
N GLY A 91 -19.61 9.77 -14.08
CA GLY A 91 -19.92 10.86 -15.05
C GLY A 91 -18.67 11.49 -15.65
N ASP A 92 -18.90 12.38 -16.64
CA ASP A 92 -17.81 13.00 -17.40
C ASP A 92 -17.04 14.08 -16.65
N ASP A 93 -17.63 14.67 -15.64
CA ASP A 93 -17.04 15.77 -14.84
C ASP A 93 -15.87 15.35 -13.93
N ILE A 94 -15.52 14.06 -13.94
CA ILE A 94 -14.27 13.56 -13.33
C ILE A 94 -13.10 13.56 -14.32
N PHE A 95 -13.28 14.00 -15.57
CA PHE A 95 -12.26 14.04 -16.61
C PHE A 95 -11.91 15.48 -16.97
N ASP A 96 -10.68 15.69 -17.39
CA ASP A 96 -10.24 16.95 -17.99
C ASP A 96 -10.55 17.00 -19.50
N GLU A 97 -10.15 18.11 -20.13
CA GLU A 97 -10.34 18.34 -21.58
C GLU A 97 -9.61 17.35 -22.48
N ASN A 98 -8.58 16.66 -21.94
CA ASN A 98 -7.81 15.63 -22.64
C ASN A 98 -8.39 14.22 -22.42
N GLY A 99 -9.46 14.09 -21.62
CA GLY A 99 -10.06 12.82 -21.25
C GLY A 99 -9.26 12.07 -20.15
N GLU A 100 -8.38 12.76 -19.43
CA GLU A 100 -7.63 12.20 -18.32
C GLU A 100 -8.39 12.36 -16.99
N VAL A 101 -8.25 11.35 -16.09
CA VAL A 101 -8.95 11.36 -14.80
C VAL A 101 -8.40 12.46 -13.89
N VAL A 102 -9.25 13.42 -13.52
CA VAL A 102 -8.97 14.42 -12.48
C VAL A 102 -9.17 13.77 -11.12
N ARG A 103 -8.08 13.30 -10.53
CA ARG A 103 -8.10 12.49 -9.28
C ARG A 103 -8.84 13.16 -8.13
N SER A 104 -8.77 14.48 -7.98
CA SER A 104 -9.51 15.24 -6.95
C SER A 104 -11.02 15.19 -7.19
N ALA A 105 -11.46 15.31 -8.44
CA ALA A 105 -12.87 15.22 -8.81
C ALA A 105 -13.41 13.79 -8.60
N LEU A 106 -12.65 12.77 -9.04
CA LEU A 106 -12.98 11.37 -8.77
C LEU A 106 -13.06 11.10 -7.27
N ALA A 107 -12.08 11.55 -6.48
CA ALA A 107 -12.05 11.34 -5.04
C ALA A 107 -13.25 11.99 -4.34
N ALA A 108 -13.64 13.20 -4.73
CA ALA A 108 -14.79 13.88 -4.17
C ALA A 108 -16.09 13.09 -4.36
N LYS A 109 -16.26 12.39 -5.48
CA LYS A 109 -17.43 11.55 -5.76
C LYS A 109 -17.30 10.15 -5.15
N ALA A 110 -16.18 9.50 -5.37
CA ALA A 110 -15.97 8.12 -4.96
C ALA A 110 -15.96 7.93 -3.44
N PHE A 111 -15.57 8.95 -2.69
CA PHE A 111 -15.54 8.88 -1.22
C PHE A 111 -16.70 9.63 -0.55
N ALA A 112 -17.67 10.14 -1.32
CA ALA A 112 -18.85 10.78 -0.77
C ALA A 112 -19.74 9.82 0.03
N THR A 113 -19.79 8.54 -0.36
CA THR A 113 -20.59 7.52 0.31
C THR A 113 -19.89 6.14 0.28
N PRO A 114 -20.17 5.25 1.24
CA PRO A 114 -19.65 3.88 1.18
C PRO A 114 -20.03 3.12 -0.10
N ALA A 115 -21.21 3.39 -0.67
CA ALA A 115 -21.64 2.77 -1.91
C ALA A 115 -20.78 3.24 -3.10
N ALA A 116 -20.47 4.53 -3.18
CA ALA A 116 -19.60 5.09 -4.21
C ALA A 116 -18.17 4.54 -4.09
N THR A 117 -17.65 4.40 -2.84
CA THR A 117 -16.34 3.78 -2.60
C THR A 117 -16.31 2.33 -3.06
N ARG A 118 -17.35 1.53 -2.74
CA ARG A 118 -17.43 0.16 -3.26
C ARG A 118 -17.45 0.11 -4.78
N LYS A 119 -18.19 1.03 -5.44
CA LYS A 119 -18.26 1.12 -6.89
C LYS A 119 -16.89 1.40 -7.51
N LEU A 120 -16.13 2.35 -6.94
CA LEU A 120 -14.75 2.60 -7.36
C LEU A 120 -13.90 1.33 -7.22
N ASN A 121 -13.94 0.67 -6.05
CA ASN A 121 -13.15 -0.52 -5.79
C ASN A 121 -13.49 -1.67 -6.76
N THR A 122 -14.76 -1.87 -7.09
CA THR A 122 -15.17 -2.89 -8.06
C THR A 122 -14.56 -2.66 -9.45
N ILE A 123 -14.34 -1.39 -9.84
CA ILE A 123 -13.72 -1.03 -11.12
C ILE A 123 -12.19 -1.20 -11.06
N THR A 124 -11.57 -0.67 -10.00
CA THR A 124 -10.11 -0.49 -9.97
C THR A 124 -9.35 -1.66 -9.37
N MET A 125 -9.91 -2.35 -8.35
CA MET A 125 -9.18 -3.44 -7.67
C MET A 125 -8.76 -4.58 -8.59
N PRO A 126 -9.63 -5.14 -9.45
CA PRO A 126 -9.21 -6.21 -10.35
C PRO A 126 -8.05 -5.79 -11.27
N ARG A 127 -8.01 -4.52 -11.69
CA ARG A 127 -6.96 -3.98 -12.56
C ARG A 127 -5.65 -3.73 -11.81
N ILE A 128 -5.75 -3.32 -10.54
CA ILE A 128 -4.58 -3.19 -9.67
C ILE A 128 -3.97 -4.57 -9.38
N GLU A 129 -4.79 -5.57 -9.11
CA GLU A 129 -4.34 -6.95 -8.89
C GLU A 129 -3.69 -7.54 -10.15
N GLU A 130 -4.28 -7.31 -11.32
CA GLU A 130 -3.73 -7.68 -12.62
C GLU A 130 -2.34 -7.04 -12.81
N ARG A 131 -2.26 -5.70 -12.69
CA ARG A 131 -1.00 -4.97 -12.85
C ARG A 131 0.07 -5.38 -11.84
N TYR A 132 -0.33 -5.58 -10.58
CA TYR A 132 0.56 -6.06 -9.53
C TYR A 132 1.12 -7.44 -9.87
N THR A 133 0.28 -8.36 -10.36
CA THR A 133 0.70 -9.70 -10.78
C THR A 133 1.69 -9.62 -11.94
N ASP A 134 1.42 -8.82 -12.97
CA ASP A 134 2.33 -8.63 -14.11
C ASP A 134 3.71 -8.14 -13.67
N LEU A 135 3.75 -7.20 -12.70
CA LEU A 135 5.02 -6.69 -12.15
C LEU A 135 5.77 -7.78 -11.38
N ILE A 136 5.08 -8.59 -10.59
CA ILE A 136 5.66 -9.71 -9.86
C ILE A 136 6.25 -10.73 -10.85
N ASP A 137 5.48 -11.15 -11.83
CA ASP A 137 5.90 -12.13 -12.84
C ASP A 137 7.12 -11.60 -13.64
N GLY A 138 7.13 -10.30 -13.96
CA GLY A 138 8.26 -9.66 -14.61
C GLY A 138 9.55 -9.71 -13.78
N PHE A 139 9.47 -9.38 -12.50
CA PHE A 139 10.63 -9.43 -11.61
C PHE A 139 11.09 -10.87 -11.30
N GLU A 140 10.18 -11.83 -11.23
CA GLU A 140 10.53 -13.24 -11.14
C GLU A 140 11.28 -13.71 -12.39
N ALA A 141 10.83 -13.31 -13.58
CA ALA A 141 11.51 -13.61 -14.84
C ALA A 141 12.91 -12.96 -14.94
N GLU A 142 13.11 -11.81 -14.28
CA GLU A 142 14.43 -11.16 -14.15
C GLU A 142 15.34 -11.84 -13.12
N GLY A 143 14.85 -12.84 -12.39
CA GLY A 143 15.61 -13.54 -11.35
C GLY A 143 15.84 -12.69 -10.09
N LYS A 144 14.97 -11.73 -9.80
CA LYS A 144 15.08 -10.93 -8.57
C LYS A 144 14.87 -11.81 -7.34
N PRO A 145 15.73 -11.70 -6.31
CA PRO A 145 15.60 -12.52 -5.10
C PRO A 145 14.39 -12.11 -4.24
N ALA A 146 14.06 -10.81 -4.26
CA ALA A 146 12.94 -10.25 -3.51
C ALA A 146 12.42 -8.95 -4.16
N VAL A 147 11.20 -8.62 -3.84
CA VAL A 147 10.54 -7.35 -4.19
C VAL A 147 10.04 -6.65 -2.92
N VAL A 148 10.32 -5.35 -2.82
CA VAL A 148 9.75 -4.48 -1.79
C VAL A 148 8.43 -3.95 -2.30
N VAL A 149 7.34 -4.24 -1.61
CA VAL A 149 6.00 -3.74 -1.94
C VAL A 149 5.62 -2.66 -0.94
N GLU A 150 5.70 -1.40 -1.34
CA GLU A 150 5.25 -0.28 -0.51
C GLU A 150 3.73 -0.19 -0.53
N TYR A 151 3.10 -0.31 0.66
CA TYR A 151 1.65 -0.35 0.80
C TYR A 151 1.18 0.65 1.89
N SER A 152 0.86 1.87 1.45
CA SER A 152 0.51 2.99 2.35
C SER A 152 -0.86 2.83 3.02
N VAL A 153 -1.78 2.13 2.37
CA VAL A 153 -3.15 1.88 2.86
C VAL A 153 -3.37 0.48 3.40
N PHE A 154 -2.28 -0.19 3.77
CA PHE A 154 -2.33 -1.51 4.40
C PHE A 154 -3.25 -1.53 5.62
N ARG A 155 -4.10 -2.54 5.73
CA ARG A 155 -5.01 -2.76 6.86
C ARG A 155 -4.68 -4.03 7.62
N ASN A 156 -4.52 -5.12 6.88
CA ASN A 156 -4.20 -6.45 7.42
C ASN A 156 -3.63 -7.34 6.31
N ARG A 157 -3.12 -8.51 6.69
CA ARG A 157 -2.53 -9.49 5.78
C ARG A 157 -3.55 -10.26 4.92
N GLN A 158 -4.84 -10.17 5.25
CA GLN A 158 -5.92 -10.88 4.55
C GLN A 158 -6.39 -10.11 3.30
N SER A 159 -5.96 -8.86 3.10
CA SER A 159 -6.24 -8.14 1.86
C SER A 159 -5.65 -8.88 0.65
N SER A 160 -6.35 -8.86 -0.50
CA SER A 160 -5.93 -9.59 -1.71
C SER A 160 -4.50 -9.27 -2.13
N LEU A 161 -4.08 -8.00 -2.05
CA LEU A 161 -2.73 -7.57 -2.40
C LEU A 161 -1.67 -8.03 -1.41
N ALA A 162 -1.96 -8.05 -0.09
CA ALA A 162 -1.02 -8.47 0.94
C ALA A 162 -1.05 -9.99 1.20
N TYR A 163 -2.02 -10.69 0.62
CA TYR A 163 -2.11 -12.14 0.73
C TYR A 163 -0.90 -12.80 0.07
N GLY A 164 -0.20 -13.62 0.83
CA GLY A 164 1.05 -14.24 0.37
C GLY A 164 2.30 -13.36 0.52
N ALA A 165 2.23 -12.28 1.33
CA ALA A 165 3.42 -11.60 1.81
C ALA A 165 4.32 -12.58 2.57
N ASP A 166 5.60 -12.65 2.20
CA ASP A 166 6.59 -13.47 2.93
C ASP A 166 6.99 -12.76 4.23
N VAL A 167 7.16 -11.42 4.17
CA VAL A 167 7.48 -10.59 5.33
C VAL A 167 6.70 -9.28 5.26
N VAL A 168 6.16 -8.84 6.39
CA VAL A 168 5.62 -7.48 6.57
C VAL A 168 6.56 -6.70 7.48
N MET A 169 7.12 -5.61 6.96
CA MET A 169 8.06 -4.72 7.64
C MET A 169 7.35 -3.41 7.96
N ALA A 170 7.27 -3.01 9.23
CA ALA A 170 6.76 -1.71 9.62
C ALA A 170 7.90 -0.72 9.90
N VAL A 171 7.77 0.49 9.35
CA VAL A 171 8.61 1.63 9.76
C VAL A 171 7.77 2.54 10.65
N LEU A 172 8.21 2.75 11.88
CA LEU A 172 7.54 3.59 12.88
C LEU A 172 8.40 4.80 13.21
N ALA A 173 7.76 5.91 13.54
CA ALA A 173 8.41 7.10 14.10
C ALA A 173 7.41 7.85 14.99
N PRO A 174 7.91 8.61 15.99
CA PRO A 174 7.05 9.43 16.85
C PRO A 174 6.14 10.36 16.03
N LEU A 175 4.91 10.55 16.49
CA LEU A 175 3.88 11.29 15.77
C LEU A 175 4.35 12.68 15.33
N GLU A 176 4.92 13.46 16.25
CA GLU A 176 5.36 14.82 15.96
C GLU A 176 6.52 14.84 14.96
N THR A 177 7.46 13.90 15.05
CA THR A 177 8.54 13.73 14.06
C THR A 177 7.99 13.43 12.66
N ARG A 178 6.94 12.62 12.57
CA ARG A 178 6.26 12.32 11.30
C ARG A 178 5.61 13.56 10.71
N ILE A 179 4.94 14.36 11.54
CA ILE A 179 4.31 15.61 11.15
C ILE A 179 5.35 16.60 10.64
N GLU A 180 6.42 16.81 11.41
CA GLU A 180 7.50 17.72 11.01
C GLU A 180 8.14 17.32 9.67
N ARG A 181 8.41 16.03 9.46
CA ARG A 181 8.97 15.51 8.21
C ARG A 181 8.02 15.74 7.03
N ALA A 182 6.73 15.51 7.21
CA ALA A 182 5.73 15.71 6.16
C ALA A 182 5.54 17.21 5.83
N VAL A 183 5.53 18.08 6.83
CA VAL A 183 5.47 19.54 6.64
C VAL A 183 6.70 20.05 5.89
N LYS A 184 7.90 19.59 6.24
CA LYS A 184 9.14 19.90 5.50
C LYS A 184 9.08 19.43 4.03
N SER A 185 8.27 18.41 3.73
CA SER A 185 8.05 17.92 2.36
C SER A 185 6.95 18.67 1.60
N GLY A 186 6.41 19.77 2.16
CA GLY A 186 5.48 20.69 1.51
C GLY A 186 4.00 20.44 1.78
N PHE A 187 3.65 19.56 2.71
CA PHE A 187 2.26 19.38 3.14
C PHE A 187 1.87 20.39 4.23
N SER A 188 0.60 20.79 4.29
CA SER A 188 0.10 21.56 5.44
C SER A 188 0.00 20.64 6.67
N GLU A 189 0.23 21.18 7.86
CA GLU A 189 0.12 20.40 9.09
C GLU A 189 -1.29 19.84 9.29
N GLU A 190 -2.32 20.62 8.95
CA GLU A 190 -3.71 20.21 9.03
C GLU A 190 -3.98 18.97 8.15
N ASP A 191 -3.54 19.00 6.89
CA ASP A 191 -3.65 17.85 5.98
C ASP A 191 -2.90 16.61 6.48
N VAL A 192 -1.69 16.81 7.03
CA VAL A 192 -0.88 15.73 7.60
C VAL A 192 -1.60 15.06 8.75
N ARG A 193 -2.08 15.84 9.73
CA ARG A 193 -2.81 15.32 10.88
C ARG A 193 -4.10 14.61 10.47
N ALA A 194 -4.83 15.17 9.50
CA ALA A 194 -6.04 14.57 8.95
C ALA A 194 -5.74 13.23 8.23
N ARG A 195 -4.64 13.12 7.50
CA ARG A 195 -4.21 11.88 6.83
C ARG A 195 -3.76 10.82 7.84
N ILE A 196 -2.96 11.21 8.83
CA ILE A 196 -2.48 10.30 9.88
C ILE A 196 -3.66 9.73 10.69
N ALA A 197 -4.65 10.55 11.04
CA ALA A 197 -5.82 10.13 11.79
C ALA A 197 -6.69 9.08 11.07
N ARG A 198 -6.49 8.89 9.78
CA ARG A 198 -7.23 7.92 8.94
C ARG A 198 -6.47 6.63 8.71
N GLN A 199 -5.18 6.62 8.99
CA GLN A 199 -4.35 5.42 8.89
C GLN A 199 -4.61 4.49 10.09
N ILE A 200 -4.27 3.22 9.94
CA ILE A 200 -4.24 2.29 11.08
C ILE A 200 -3.25 2.79 12.14
N THR A 201 -3.44 2.39 13.36
CA THR A 201 -2.57 2.80 14.47
C THR A 201 -1.20 2.13 14.39
N ASP A 202 -0.21 2.66 15.12
CA ASP A 202 1.10 2.01 15.19
C ASP A 202 1.01 0.66 15.93
N ALA A 203 0.08 0.50 16.87
CA ALA A 203 -0.20 -0.79 17.50
C ALA A 203 -0.69 -1.83 16.48
N ASP A 204 -1.64 -1.45 15.61
CA ASP A 204 -2.12 -2.34 14.52
C ASP A 204 -1.00 -2.70 13.53
N ARG A 205 -0.08 -1.74 13.26
CA ARG A 205 1.09 -2.01 12.41
C ARG A 205 2.04 -3.01 13.03
N ILE A 206 2.34 -2.85 14.32
CA ILE A 206 3.19 -3.78 15.06
C ILE A 206 2.58 -5.18 15.06
N GLU A 207 1.30 -5.30 15.36
CA GLU A 207 0.58 -6.59 15.37
C GLU A 207 0.62 -7.29 14.01
N ALA A 208 0.51 -6.52 12.91
CA ALA A 208 0.51 -7.06 11.56
C ALA A 208 1.90 -7.37 10.99
N SER A 209 2.98 -6.95 11.67
CA SER A 209 4.35 -7.00 11.15
C SER A 209 5.14 -8.17 11.69
N ASP A 210 6.06 -8.68 10.87
CA ASP A 210 7.12 -9.62 11.29
C ASP A 210 8.35 -8.88 11.78
N VAL A 211 8.56 -7.66 11.28
CA VAL A 211 9.73 -6.81 11.57
C VAL A 211 9.27 -5.37 11.77
N VAL A 212 9.83 -4.71 12.78
CA VAL A 212 9.57 -3.30 13.08
C VAL A 212 10.89 -2.54 13.13
N PHE A 213 10.99 -1.49 12.32
CA PHE A 213 12.09 -0.53 12.32
C PHE A 213 11.64 0.76 13.01
N ASN A 214 12.32 1.16 14.07
CA ASN A 214 12.02 2.39 14.79
C ASN A 214 12.89 3.54 14.23
N ASN A 215 12.25 4.49 13.57
CA ASN A 215 12.91 5.62 12.93
C ASN A 215 12.79 6.89 13.78
N ASP A 216 13.33 6.85 14.98
CA ASP A 216 13.45 7.98 15.92
C ASP A 216 14.82 8.70 15.84
N GLY A 217 15.76 8.10 15.13
CA GLY A 217 17.11 8.63 14.88
C GLY A 217 17.28 9.27 13.51
N THR A 218 18.48 9.12 12.96
CA THR A 218 18.88 9.64 11.65
C THR A 218 18.45 8.73 10.51
N PRO A 219 18.32 9.25 9.27
CA PRO A 219 18.06 8.41 8.10
C PRO A 219 19.14 7.34 7.86
N GLU A 220 20.37 7.60 8.27
CA GLU A 220 21.49 6.66 8.12
C GLU A 220 21.37 5.49 9.11
N GLU A 221 20.96 5.75 10.34
CA GLU A 221 20.69 4.71 11.33
C GLU A 221 19.60 3.77 10.87
N LEU A 222 18.45 4.30 10.38
CA LEU A 222 17.40 3.48 9.77
C LEU A 222 17.92 2.67 8.60
N ARG A 223 18.71 3.29 7.70
CA ARG A 223 19.30 2.61 6.55
C ARG A 223 20.16 1.42 6.99
N ASN A 224 21.03 1.62 7.97
CA ASN A 224 21.93 0.59 8.47
C ASN A 224 21.16 -0.55 9.15
N GLU A 225 20.12 -0.26 9.91
CA GLU A 225 19.25 -1.26 10.53
C GLU A 225 18.56 -2.11 9.47
N VAL A 226 17.96 -1.49 8.45
CA VAL A 226 17.29 -2.19 7.34
C VAL A 226 18.26 -3.07 6.56
N ILE A 227 19.46 -2.58 6.24
CA ILE A 227 20.50 -3.35 5.53
C ILE A 227 20.98 -4.52 6.40
N SER A 228 21.19 -4.30 7.69
CA SER A 228 21.61 -5.36 8.61
C SER A 228 20.56 -6.48 8.66
N TRP A 229 19.28 -6.12 8.81
CA TRP A 229 18.19 -7.08 8.76
C TRP A 229 18.16 -7.84 7.42
N TRP A 230 18.26 -7.15 6.29
CA TRP A 230 18.27 -7.78 4.98
C TRP A 230 19.42 -8.76 4.82
N ASN A 231 20.61 -8.41 5.28
CA ASN A 231 21.80 -9.26 5.20
C ASN A 231 21.66 -10.57 6.00
N GLU A 232 20.88 -10.57 7.09
CA GLU A 232 20.55 -11.80 7.81
C GLU A 232 19.42 -12.56 7.12
N TYR A 233 18.35 -11.88 6.71
CA TYR A 233 17.20 -12.52 6.07
C TYR A 233 17.57 -13.21 4.76
N LYS A 234 18.38 -12.59 3.91
CA LYS A 234 18.79 -13.17 2.62
C LYS A 234 19.60 -14.48 2.75
N LYS A 235 20.11 -14.81 3.92
CA LYS A 235 20.77 -16.10 4.16
C LYS A 235 19.77 -17.24 4.36
N THR A 236 18.49 -16.93 4.52
CA THR A 236 17.41 -17.89 4.81
C THR A 236 16.56 -18.23 3.59
N ILE A 237 16.82 -17.60 2.42
CA ILE A 237 16.02 -17.72 1.20
C ILE A 237 16.85 -18.24 0.02
#